data_8b6f77e38106128a98443e173744279d
#
_entry.id   8b6f77e38106128a98443e173744279d
#
_cell.length_a   1.000
_cell.length_b   1.000
_cell.length_c   1.000
_cell.angle_alpha   90.00
_cell.angle_beta   90.00
_cell.angle_gamma   90.00
#
_symmetry.space_group_name_H-M   'P 1'
#
loop_
_entity.id
_entity.type
_entity.pdbx_description
1 polymer ?
#
loop_
_entity_poly.entity_id
_entity_poly.type
_entity_poly.pdbx_seq_one_letter_code
_entity_poly.pdbx_strand_id
1 'polypeptide(L)'
;MDIIIRPTRKSDYNQLLEVEIAATPGLSYLPNVFDKFLHDITGHFLTAEVGGKVVGCGKFSMMIDGSAWLETLRVLPEFQGIGVGKAFYDEFLRL
;
A
#
# COMPACT_ATOMS: atom_id res chain seq x y z
N MET A 1 -3.70 -19.05 -1.03
CA MET A 1 -4.32 -17.76 -1.37
C MET A 1 -3.28 -16.89 -2.06
N ASP A 2 -3.55 -16.50 -3.29
CA ASP A 2 -2.58 -15.72 -4.05
C ASP A 2 -2.71 -14.24 -3.73
N ILE A 3 -1.59 -13.63 -3.35
CA ILE A 3 -1.51 -12.20 -3.07
C ILE A 3 -0.81 -11.55 -4.26
N ILE A 4 -1.48 -10.61 -4.92
CA ILE A 4 -0.92 -9.88 -6.05
C ILE A 4 -0.54 -8.49 -5.59
N ILE A 5 0.73 -8.13 -5.76
CA ILE A 5 1.23 -6.78 -5.46
C ILE A 5 1.47 -6.08 -6.79
N ARG A 6 0.89 -4.93 -6.96
CA ARG A 6 1.00 -4.15 -8.20
C ARG A 6 1.05 -2.66 -7.91
N PRO A 7 1.47 -1.83 -8.87
CA PRO A 7 1.41 -0.37 -8.69
C PRO A 7 -0.03 0.09 -8.45
N THR A 8 -0.17 1.07 -7.55
CA THR A 8 -1.47 1.67 -7.25
C THR A 8 -1.94 2.50 -8.44
N ARG A 9 -3.24 2.44 -8.74
CA ARG A 9 -3.89 3.22 -9.79
C ARG A 9 -4.84 4.22 -9.17
N LYS A 10 -5.14 5.27 -9.92
CA LYS A 10 -6.12 6.27 -9.47
C LYS A 10 -7.47 5.64 -9.15
N SER A 11 -7.84 4.60 -9.89
CA SER A 11 -9.12 3.89 -9.69
C SER A 11 -9.17 3.09 -8.39
N ASP A 12 -8.04 2.91 -7.70
CA ASP A 12 -8.00 2.22 -6.42
C ASP A 12 -8.43 3.10 -5.24
N TYR A 13 -8.58 4.39 -5.46
CA TYR A 13 -8.77 5.37 -4.40
C TYR A 13 -9.90 5.01 -3.44
N ASN A 14 -11.10 4.75 -3.97
CA ASN A 14 -12.27 4.48 -3.11
C ASN A 14 -12.10 3.21 -2.29
N GLN A 15 -11.55 2.15 -2.89
CA GLN A 15 -11.32 0.90 -2.17
C GLN A 15 -10.25 1.07 -1.09
N LEU A 16 -9.20 1.85 -1.38
CA LEU A 16 -8.14 2.09 -0.40
C LEU A 16 -8.61 2.97 0.75
N LEU A 17 -9.55 3.89 0.52
CA LEU A 17 -10.18 4.63 1.62
C LEU A 17 -10.91 3.68 2.57
N GLU A 18 -11.63 2.71 2.04
CA GLU A 18 -12.31 1.71 2.86
C GLU A 18 -11.31 0.87 3.65
N VAL A 19 -10.18 0.50 3.02
CA VAL A 19 -9.11 -0.22 3.71
C VAL A 19 -8.58 0.58 4.89
N GLU A 20 -8.32 1.87 4.69
CA GLU A 20 -7.80 2.70 5.77
C GLU A 20 -8.79 2.84 6.91
N ILE A 21 -10.06 3.05 6.60
CA ILE A 21 -11.11 3.15 7.63
C ILE A 21 -11.15 1.89 8.47
N ALA A 22 -11.05 0.72 7.84
CA ALA A 22 -11.10 -0.55 8.54
C ALA A 22 -9.82 -0.85 9.31
N ALA A 23 -8.67 -0.52 8.75
CA ALA A 23 -7.38 -0.84 9.35
C ALA A 23 -6.98 0.13 10.46
N THR A 24 -7.33 1.40 10.33
CA THR A 24 -6.95 2.44 11.28
C THR A 24 -8.16 3.34 11.58
N PRO A 25 -9.14 2.83 12.35
CA PRO A 25 -10.34 3.62 12.65
C PRO A 25 -9.98 4.96 13.30
N GLY A 26 -10.62 6.02 12.83
CA GLY A 26 -10.38 7.37 13.34
C GLY A 26 -9.23 8.10 12.70
N LEU A 27 -8.46 7.44 11.84
CA LEU A 27 -7.35 8.07 11.12
C LEU A 27 -7.75 8.28 9.65
N SER A 28 -7.58 9.51 9.14
CA SER A 28 -7.87 9.83 7.76
C SER A 28 -6.63 10.45 7.13
N TYR A 29 -5.72 9.60 6.66
CA TYR A 29 -4.44 10.01 6.12
C TYR A 29 -4.39 9.95 4.59
N LEU A 30 -4.91 8.86 4.00
CA LEU A 30 -4.84 8.65 2.55
C LEU A 30 -5.43 9.78 1.71
N PRO A 31 -6.58 10.38 2.09
CA PRO A 31 -7.11 11.48 1.27
C PRO A 31 -6.14 12.63 1.08
N ASN A 32 -5.27 12.86 2.06
CA ASN A 32 -4.33 13.99 2.03
C ASN A 32 -3.07 13.69 1.24
N VAL A 33 -2.74 12.41 1.01
CA VAL A 33 -1.45 12.02 0.43
C VAL A 33 -1.58 11.17 -0.83
N PHE A 34 -2.79 10.74 -1.19
CA PHE A 34 -2.99 9.79 -2.28
C PHE A 34 -2.39 10.29 -3.60
N ASP A 35 -2.73 11.51 -4.00
CA ASP A 35 -2.20 12.06 -5.25
C ASP A 35 -0.69 12.24 -5.20
N LYS A 36 -0.16 12.68 -4.06
CA LYS A 36 1.28 12.83 -3.86
C LYS A 36 1.99 11.49 -4.03
N PHE A 37 1.46 10.44 -3.39
CA PHE A 37 2.04 9.11 -3.48
C PHE A 37 1.96 8.56 -4.90
N LEU A 38 0.82 8.78 -5.56
CA LEU A 38 0.59 8.26 -6.90
C LEU A 38 1.57 8.84 -7.92
N HIS A 39 1.98 10.09 -7.72
CA HIS A 39 2.86 10.80 -8.65
C HIS A 39 4.33 10.86 -8.20
N ASP A 40 4.67 10.21 -7.08
CA ASP A 40 6.05 10.19 -6.58
C ASP A 40 6.88 9.24 -7.44
N ILE A 41 7.78 9.79 -8.25
CA ILE A 41 8.63 9.02 -9.15
C ILE A 41 9.86 8.43 -8.45
N THR A 42 10.14 8.84 -7.22
CA THR A 42 11.30 8.36 -6.47
C THR A 42 10.98 7.21 -5.53
N GLY A 43 9.72 6.86 -5.39
CA GLY A 43 9.26 5.78 -4.52
C GLY A 43 8.31 4.86 -5.24
N HIS A 44 7.72 3.94 -4.48
CA HIS A 44 6.77 2.97 -5.01
C HIS A 44 5.51 2.95 -4.16
N PHE A 45 4.37 3.24 -4.79
CA PHE A 45 3.06 3.14 -4.14
C PHE A 45 2.38 1.88 -4.69
N LEU A 46 2.23 0.87 -3.83
CA LEU A 46 1.80 -0.46 -4.23
C LEU A 46 0.46 -0.81 -3.60
N THR A 47 -0.32 -1.61 -4.33
CA THR A 47 -1.63 -2.10 -3.88
C THR A 47 -1.59 -3.62 -3.86
N ALA A 48 -2.23 -4.21 -2.86
CA ALA A 48 -2.37 -5.66 -2.74
C ALA A 48 -3.79 -6.08 -3.08
N GLU A 49 -3.91 -7.13 -3.90
CA GLU A 49 -5.18 -7.75 -4.24
C GLU A 49 -5.18 -9.22 -3.82
N VAL A 50 -6.31 -9.68 -3.33
CA VAL A 50 -6.55 -11.10 -3.06
C VAL A 50 -7.92 -11.45 -3.67
N GLY A 51 -7.93 -12.39 -4.60
CA GLY A 51 -9.16 -12.79 -5.28
C GLY A 51 -9.86 -11.66 -6.01
N GLY A 52 -9.10 -10.71 -6.55
CA GLY A 52 -9.66 -9.55 -7.26
C GLY A 52 -10.10 -8.41 -6.36
N LYS A 53 -9.99 -8.56 -5.04
CA LYS A 53 -10.35 -7.54 -4.07
C LYS A 53 -9.12 -6.78 -3.60
N VAL A 54 -9.18 -5.46 -3.59
CA VAL A 54 -8.13 -4.63 -3.00
C VAL A 54 -8.18 -4.77 -1.49
N VAL A 55 -7.07 -5.23 -0.90
CA VAL A 55 -7.01 -5.52 0.54
C VAL A 55 -5.97 -4.71 1.28
N GLY A 56 -5.11 -3.96 0.58
CA GLY A 56 -4.10 -3.16 1.25
C GLY A 56 -3.29 -2.30 0.30
N CYS A 57 -2.47 -1.42 0.90
CA CYS A 57 -1.52 -0.60 0.17
C CYS A 57 -0.26 -0.40 1.00
N GLY A 58 0.85 -0.10 0.31
CA GLY A 58 2.11 0.23 0.93
C GLY A 58 2.82 1.30 0.12
N LYS A 59 3.43 2.28 0.80
CA LYS A 59 4.23 3.32 0.16
C LYS A 59 5.67 3.22 0.64
N PHE A 60 6.57 3.01 -0.30
CA PHE A 60 8.00 2.91 -0.03
C PHE A 60 8.70 4.09 -0.69
N SER A 61 9.51 4.81 0.09
CA SER A 61 10.21 5.99 -0.37
C SER A 61 11.71 5.74 -0.32
N MET A 62 12.44 6.24 -1.34
CA MET A 62 13.89 6.18 -1.38
C MET A 62 14.45 7.48 -0.82
N MET A 63 15.41 7.35 0.08
CA MET A 63 16.08 8.49 0.68
C MET A 63 17.32 8.87 -0.13
N ILE A 64 17.82 10.09 0.09
CA ILE A 64 18.99 10.60 -0.64
C ILE A 64 20.22 9.70 -0.43
N ASP A 65 20.35 9.12 0.76
CA ASP A 65 21.48 8.24 1.09
C ASP A 65 21.34 6.82 0.54
N GLY A 66 20.30 6.55 -0.22
CA GLY A 66 20.05 5.24 -0.81
C GLY A 66 19.25 4.29 0.07
N SER A 67 18.93 4.69 1.28
CA SER A 67 18.09 3.85 2.15
C SER A 67 16.64 3.89 1.69
N ALA A 68 15.86 2.88 2.08
CA ALA A 68 14.44 2.80 1.76
C ALA A 68 13.62 2.92 3.05
N TRP A 69 12.48 3.56 2.94
CA TRP A 69 11.60 3.79 4.07
C TRP A 69 10.16 3.41 3.73
N LEU A 70 9.56 2.61 4.60
CA LEU A 70 8.13 2.31 4.52
C LEU A 70 7.37 3.48 5.14
N GLU A 71 6.75 4.29 4.29
CA GLU A 71 6.08 5.51 4.72
C GLU A 71 4.66 5.23 5.20
N THR A 72 4.00 4.26 4.60
CA THR A 72 2.62 3.91 4.93
C THR A 72 2.39 2.44 4.62
N LEU A 73 1.65 1.77 5.50
CA LEU A 73 1.17 0.40 5.27
C LEU A 73 -0.24 0.29 5.84
N ARG A 74 -1.18 -0.14 5.02
CA ARG A 74 -2.57 -0.38 5.42
C ARG A 74 -3.02 -1.72 4.86
N VAL A 75 -3.57 -2.58 5.72
CA VAL A 75 -4.09 -3.90 5.32
C VAL A 75 -5.40 -4.12 6.04
N LEU A 76 -6.43 -4.60 5.31
CA LEU A 76 -7.70 -4.95 5.93
C LEU A 76 -7.48 -5.92 7.09
N PRO A 77 -8.18 -5.75 8.23
CA PRO A 77 -7.97 -6.60 9.40
C PRO A 77 -8.09 -8.10 9.10
N GLU A 78 -9.06 -8.50 8.28
CA GLU A 78 -9.27 -9.92 7.96
C GLU A 78 -8.14 -10.51 7.08
N PHE A 79 -7.27 -9.67 6.53
CA PHE A 79 -6.13 -10.11 5.73
C PHE A 79 -4.80 -9.91 6.42
N GLN A 80 -4.80 -9.40 7.64
CA GLN A 80 -3.59 -9.29 8.43
C GLN A 80 -3.18 -10.70 8.91
N GLY A 81 -1.88 -10.93 9.02
CA GLY A 81 -1.37 -12.21 9.49
C GLY A 81 -1.28 -13.30 8.43
N ILE A 82 -1.69 -13.04 7.18
CA ILE A 82 -1.57 -14.02 6.10
C ILE A 82 -0.41 -13.73 5.14
N GLY A 83 0.43 -12.73 5.46
CA GLY A 83 1.62 -12.44 4.68
C GLY A 83 1.51 -11.28 3.69
N VAL A 84 0.47 -10.44 3.77
CA VAL A 84 0.32 -9.30 2.87
C VAL A 84 1.47 -8.30 3.08
N GLY A 85 1.79 -7.97 4.33
CA GLY A 85 2.89 -7.07 4.65
C GLY A 85 4.21 -7.59 4.12
N LYS A 86 4.47 -8.90 4.31
CA LYS A 86 5.68 -9.53 3.79
C LYS A 86 5.71 -9.49 2.26
N ALA A 87 4.57 -9.68 1.61
CA ALA A 87 4.49 -9.64 0.15
C ALA A 87 4.84 -8.25 -0.37
N PHE A 88 4.42 -7.17 0.31
CA PHE A 88 4.83 -5.82 -0.04
C PHE A 88 6.35 -5.67 0.04
N TYR A 89 6.95 -6.11 1.12
CA TYR A 89 8.41 -6.03 1.30
C TYR A 89 9.15 -6.80 0.23
N ASP A 90 8.71 -8.04 -0.05
CA ASP A 90 9.34 -8.87 -1.07
C ASP A 90 9.28 -8.20 -2.45
N GLU A 91 8.14 -7.60 -2.80
CA GLU A 91 8.01 -6.89 -4.07
C GLU A 91 8.88 -5.66 -4.12
N PHE A 92 8.93 -4.88 -3.03
CA PHE A 92 9.76 -3.69 -2.96
C PHE A 92 11.24 -4.04 -3.16
N LEU A 93 11.72 -5.12 -2.51
CA LEU A 93 13.11 -5.54 -2.66
C LEU A 93 13.43 -6.02 -4.08
N ARG A 94 12.42 -6.50 -4.81
CA ARG A 94 12.58 -6.92 -6.20
C ARG A 94 12.67 -5.73 -7.16
N LEU A 95 12.06 -4.64 -6.80
CA LEU A 95 12.08 -3.42 -7.60
C LEU A 95 13.41 -2.68 -7.43
#